data_74fd48bc8a75cce3d7a4f0055ac2cadb
#
_entry.id   74fd48bc8a75cce3d7a4f0055ac2cadb
#
_cell.length_a   1.000
_cell.length_b   1.000
_cell.length_c   1.000
_cell.angle_alpha   90.00
_cell.angle_beta   90.00
_cell.angle_gamma   90.00
#
_symmetry.space_group_name_H-M   'P 1'
#
loop_
_entity.id
_entity.type
_entity.pdbx_description
1 polymer ?
#
loop_
_entity_poly.entity_id
_entity_poly.type
_entity_poly.pdbx_seq_one_letter_code
_entity_poly.pdbx_strand_id
1 'polypeptide(L)'
;MSVFRLEDTKIRPVALSAAGLFLFFAALFFSPVAIPHKIAFTLGSAFVMSLWLCPWQITMALLFSALGDYFGSCHNFLAQMGFFALAHVFYVWYFVNRYLKKVIVRKKPTAKHHGLAFMFLLIVASLLAVVFTKIVPCTPEGIIRIGVSIYALLISTMLYFALMQRSSLFAIGAVMFVFSDFILAWNKFVDPIQYSRLLIMIPYYTGQFLLFMRSTPYKVKPGLRGFRF
;
A
#
# COMPACT_ATOMS: atom_id res chain seq x y z
N MET A 1 12.55 -5.13 16.05
CA MET A 1 13.72 -6.00 15.86
C MET A 1 13.37 -6.98 14.76
N SER A 2 14.10 -7.03 13.64
CA SER A 2 13.95 -8.10 12.65
C SER A 2 14.65 -9.33 13.23
N VAL A 3 13.94 -10.44 13.39
CA VAL A 3 14.47 -11.68 13.98
C VAL A 3 15.59 -12.29 13.12
N PHE A 4 15.67 -11.91 11.85
CA PHE A 4 16.70 -12.37 10.91
C PHE A 4 17.24 -11.16 10.12
N ARG A 5 18.37 -10.61 10.56
CA ARG A 5 19.08 -9.58 9.79
C ARG A 5 20.08 -10.28 8.86
N LEU A 6 19.83 -10.25 7.56
CA LEU A 6 20.80 -10.70 6.56
C LEU A 6 22.00 -9.72 6.53
N GLU A 7 23.19 -10.25 6.33
CA GLU A 7 24.39 -9.44 6.05
C GLU A 7 24.19 -8.62 4.78
N ASP A 8 24.74 -7.40 4.74
CA ASP A 8 24.54 -6.43 3.62
C ASP A 8 24.88 -7.02 2.24
N THR A 9 25.82 -7.97 2.16
CA THR A 9 26.20 -8.67 0.92
C THR A 9 25.12 -9.61 0.40
N LYS A 10 24.29 -10.18 1.30
CA LYS A 10 23.22 -11.13 0.94
C LYS A 10 21.87 -10.46 0.66
N ILE A 11 21.68 -9.23 1.10
CA ILE A 11 20.40 -8.51 0.94
C ILE A 11 20.07 -8.28 -0.55
N ARG A 12 21.07 -7.96 -1.38
CA ARG A 12 20.83 -7.63 -2.80
C ARG A 12 20.28 -8.82 -3.61
N PRO A 13 20.90 -10.00 -3.61
CA PRO A 13 20.36 -11.14 -4.37
C PRO A 13 18.99 -11.56 -3.85
N VAL A 14 18.77 -11.56 -2.53
CA VAL A 14 17.47 -11.90 -1.95
C VAL A 14 16.39 -10.87 -2.33
N ALA A 15 16.70 -9.58 -2.35
CA ALA A 15 15.76 -8.55 -2.79
C ALA A 15 15.42 -8.67 -4.30
N LEU A 16 16.39 -9.05 -5.15
CA LEU A 16 16.15 -9.30 -6.56
C LEU A 16 15.29 -10.56 -6.76
N SER A 17 15.54 -11.63 -6.02
CA SER A 17 14.71 -12.83 -6.05
C SER A 17 13.28 -12.54 -5.57
N ALA A 18 13.13 -11.71 -4.53
CA ALA A 18 11.83 -11.26 -4.06
C ALA A 18 11.06 -10.44 -5.11
N ALA A 19 11.76 -9.54 -5.81
CA ALA A 19 11.17 -8.78 -6.90
C ALA A 19 10.74 -9.69 -8.06
N GLY A 20 11.60 -10.64 -8.47
CA GLY A 20 11.29 -11.62 -9.51
C GLY A 20 10.08 -12.48 -9.14
N LEU A 21 10.01 -12.99 -7.90
CA LEU A 21 8.92 -13.81 -7.42
C LEU A 21 7.59 -13.03 -7.38
N PHE A 22 7.63 -11.77 -6.91
CA PHE A 22 6.48 -10.89 -6.92
C PHE A 22 5.94 -10.68 -8.34
N LEU A 23 6.82 -10.32 -9.28
CA LEU A 23 6.45 -10.07 -10.67
C LEU A 23 5.93 -11.34 -11.36
N PHE A 24 6.51 -12.50 -11.05
CA PHE A 24 6.06 -13.79 -11.57
C PHE A 24 4.62 -14.07 -11.15
N PHE A 25 4.29 -13.97 -9.85
CA PHE A 25 2.93 -14.21 -9.39
C PHE A 25 1.94 -13.12 -9.82
N ALA A 26 2.37 -11.87 -9.94
CA ALA A 26 1.55 -10.82 -10.52
C ALA A 26 1.22 -11.11 -12.00
N ALA A 27 2.19 -11.56 -12.80
CA ALA A 27 1.95 -12.00 -14.19
C ALA A 27 1.06 -13.24 -14.24
N LEU A 28 1.25 -14.22 -13.34
CA LEU A 28 0.41 -15.41 -13.22
C LEU A 28 -1.06 -15.05 -12.94
N PHE A 29 -1.31 -14.00 -12.15
CA PHE A 29 -2.69 -13.53 -11.92
C PHE A 29 -3.39 -13.12 -13.22
N PHE A 30 -2.69 -12.46 -14.16
CA PHE A 30 -3.25 -12.04 -15.44
C PHE A 30 -3.27 -13.15 -16.49
N SER A 31 -2.60 -14.29 -16.25
CA SER A 31 -2.60 -15.43 -17.14
C SER A 31 -3.97 -16.12 -17.20
N PRO A 32 -4.29 -16.83 -18.29
CA PRO A 32 -5.54 -17.59 -18.42
C PRO A 32 -5.58 -18.86 -17.54
N VAL A 33 -4.47 -19.19 -16.85
CA VAL A 33 -4.38 -20.40 -16.03
C VAL A 33 -5.37 -20.32 -14.86
N ALA A 34 -6.24 -21.32 -14.75
CA ALA A 34 -7.24 -21.40 -13.69
C ALA A 34 -6.63 -22.02 -12.42
N ILE A 35 -6.14 -21.17 -11.53
CA ILE A 35 -5.63 -21.58 -10.21
C ILE A 35 -6.53 -20.92 -9.16
N PRO A 36 -7.12 -21.69 -8.22
CA PRO A 36 -7.88 -21.12 -7.12
C PRO A 36 -7.08 -20.11 -6.32
N HIS A 37 -7.71 -19.01 -5.94
CA HIS A 37 -7.12 -17.97 -5.08
C HIS A 37 -5.76 -17.39 -5.54
N LYS A 38 -5.44 -17.48 -6.85
CA LYS A 38 -4.14 -17.02 -7.39
C LYS A 38 -3.83 -15.54 -7.11
N ILE A 39 -4.84 -14.72 -6.83
CA ILE A 39 -4.68 -13.32 -6.44
C ILE A 39 -3.83 -13.17 -5.16
N ALA A 40 -3.99 -14.08 -4.19
CA ALA A 40 -3.28 -14.03 -2.91
C ALA A 40 -1.79 -14.44 -3.02
N PHE A 41 -1.38 -15.11 -4.09
CA PHE A 41 0.00 -15.62 -4.23
C PHE A 41 1.02 -14.48 -4.36
N THR A 42 0.65 -13.38 -5.02
CA THR A 42 1.51 -12.21 -5.18
C THR A 42 1.91 -11.63 -3.83
N LEU A 43 0.92 -11.29 -3.01
CA LEU A 43 1.18 -10.71 -1.69
C LEU A 43 1.64 -11.76 -0.67
N GLY A 44 1.22 -13.02 -0.82
CA GLY A 44 1.72 -14.15 -0.01
C GLY A 44 3.23 -14.36 -0.20
N SER A 45 3.72 -14.32 -1.44
CA SER A 45 5.15 -14.41 -1.72
C SER A 45 5.92 -13.21 -1.17
N ALA A 46 5.37 -12.00 -1.33
CA ALA A 46 5.96 -10.78 -0.77
C ALA A 46 6.01 -10.84 0.77
N PHE A 47 4.96 -11.35 1.42
CA PHE A 47 4.95 -11.57 2.87
C PHE A 47 6.09 -12.49 3.30
N VAL A 48 6.22 -13.67 2.68
CA VAL A 48 7.28 -14.63 3.01
C VAL A 48 8.66 -13.98 2.86
N MET A 49 8.92 -13.32 1.74
CA MET A 49 10.22 -12.66 1.50
C MET A 49 10.46 -11.48 2.45
N SER A 50 9.41 -10.81 2.90
CA SER A 50 9.51 -9.66 3.81
C SER A 50 9.97 -10.02 5.22
N LEU A 51 9.83 -11.29 5.64
CA LEU A 51 10.32 -11.78 6.93
C LEU A 51 11.82 -11.52 7.12
N TRP A 52 12.59 -11.58 6.02
CA TRP A 52 14.03 -11.33 6.02
C TRP A 52 14.41 -9.93 5.55
N LEU A 53 13.55 -9.29 4.73
CA LEU A 53 13.89 -8.07 4.01
C LEU A 53 13.28 -6.80 4.61
N CYS A 54 12.22 -6.88 5.41
CA CYS A 54 11.46 -5.71 5.81
C CYS A 54 11.35 -5.54 7.32
N PRO A 55 11.07 -4.31 7.79
CA PRO A 55 10.59 -4.09 9.15
C PRO A 55 9.28 -4.84 9.38
N TRP A 56 9.07 -5.34 10.61
CA TRP A 56 7.92 -6.16 10.96
C TRP A 56 6.55 -5.53 10.63
N GLN A 57 6.44 -4.19 10.69
CA GLN A 57 5.20 -3.49 10.33
C GLN A 57 4.84 -3.71 8.85
N ILE A 58 5.83 -3.66 7.96
CA ILE A 58 5.63 -3.93 6.53
C ILE A 58 5.29 -5.41 6.30
N THR A 59 5.95 -6.30 7.04
CA THR A 59 5.65 -7.74 6.99
C THR A 59 4.19 -8.01 7.39
N MET A 60 3.71 -7.39 8.47
CA MET A 60 2.30 -7.50 8.86
C MET A 60 1.36 -6.89 7.84
N ALA A 61 1.70 -5.74 7.27
CA ALA A 61 0.90 -5.12 6.21
C ALA A 61 0.76 -6.05 4.99
N LEU A 62 1.84 -6.70 4.56
CA LEU A 62 1.82 -7.65 3.45
C LEU A 62 1.04 -8.93 3.78
N LEU A 63 1.15 -9.44 5.02
CA LEU A 63 0.34 -10.57 5.49
C LEU A 63 -1.15 -10.26 5.41
N PHE A 64 -1.56 -9.12 5.98
CA PHE A 64 -2.97 -8.74 5.97
C PHE A 64 -3.48 -8.39 4.57
N SER A 65 -2.62 -7.85 3.70
CA SER A 65 -2.97 -7.66 2.28
C SER A 65 -3.21 -9.01 1.57
N ALA A 66 -2.34 -10.00 1.81
CA ALA A 66 -2.52 -11.34 1.23
C ALA A 66 -3.80 -12.03 1.74
N LEU A 67 -4.14 -11.86 3.03
CA LEU A 67 -5.41 -12.35 3.59
C LEU A 67 -6.61 -11.61 2.98
N GLY A 68 -6.50 -10.28 2.78
CA GLY A 68 -7.50 -9.50 2.09
C GLY A 68 -7.75 -10.00 0.66
N ASP A 69 -6.70 -10.27 -0.10
CA ASP A 69 -6.78 -10.87 -1.44
C ASP A 69 -7.45 -12.26 -1.42
N TYR A 70 -7.08 -13.09 -0.45
CA TYR A 70 -7.68 -14.42 -0.29
C TYR A 70 -9.19 -14.32 -0.03
N PHE A 71 -9.62 -13.52 0.97
CA PHE A 71 -11.04 -13.36 1.29
C PHE A 71 -11.82 -12.64 0.18
N GLY A 72 -11.18 -11.75 -0.56
CA GLY A 72 -11.74 -11.14 -1.77
C GLY A 72 -12.03 -12.20 -2.84
N SER A 73 -11.13 -13.16 -3.03
CA SER A 73 -11.34 -14.29 -3.95
C SER A 73 -12.41 -15.29 -3.48
N CYS A 74 -12.71 -15.31 -2.18
CA CYS A 74 -13.84 -16.05 -1.59
C CYS A 74 -15.16 -15.26 -1.63
N HIS A 75 -15.22 -14.12 -2.31
CA HIS A 75 -16.38 -13.21 -2.36
C HIS A 75 -16.85 -12.68 -1.00
N ASN A 76 -16.00 -12.73 0.03
CA ASN A 76 -16.28 -12.20 1.35
C ASN A 76 -15.74 -10.75 1.48
N PHE A 77 -16.55 -9.80 1.00
CA PHE A 77 -16.15 -8.38 0.97
C PHE A 77 -15.87 -7.80 2.35
N LEU A 78 -16.65 -8.17 3.37
CA LEU A 78 -16.46 -7.62 4.72
C LEU A 78 -15.12 -8.07 5.32
N ALA A 79 -14.77 -9.34 5.17
CA ALA A 79 -13.47 -9.86 5.60
C ALA A 79 -12.33 -9.24 4.77
N GLN A 80 -12.49 -9.14 3.44
CA GLN A 80 -11.54 -8.47 2.56
C GLN A 80 -11.23 -7.05 3.04
N MET A 81 -12.27 -6.24 3.23
CA MET A 81 -12.15 -4.85 3.70
C MET A 81 -11.49 -4.78 5.09
N GLY A 82 -11.87 -5.67 6.00
CA GLY A 82 -11.30 -5.73 7.34
C GLY A 82 -9.80 -6.04 7.34
N PHE A 83 -9.37 -7.02 6.54
CA PHE A 83 -7.95 -7.35 6.43
C PHE A 83 -7.14 -6.25 5.74
N PHE A 84 -7.67 -5.61 4.70
CA PHE A 84 -7.01 -4.45 4.11
C PHE A 84 -6.97 -3.26 5.07
N ALA A 85 -8.00 -3.04 5.88
CA ALA A 85 -7.96 -2.02 6.92
C ALA A 85 -6.81 -2.27 7.92
N LEU A 86 -6.63 -3.51 8.37
CA LEU A 86 -5.50 -3.90 9.21
C LEU A 86 -4.15 -3.68 8.51
N ALA A 87 -4.04 -4.02 7.22
CA ALA A 87 -2.83 -3.73 6.45
C ALA A 87 -2.50 -2.23 6.46
N HIS A 88 -3.50 -1.36 6.27
CA HIS A 88 -3.32 0.08 6.33
C HIS A 88 -2.91 0.59 7.72
N VAL A 89 -3.42 0.01 8.79
CA VAL A 89 -2.97 0.34 10.16
C VAL A 89 -1.46 0.12 10.30
N PHE A 90 -0.94 -1.00 9.79
CA PHE A 90 0.49 -1.31 9.85
C PHE A 90 1.32 -0.43 8.91
N TYR A 91 0.83 -0.07 7.73
CA TYR A 91 1.49 0.92 6.87
C TYR A 91 1.54 2.30 7.52
N VAL A 92 0.43 2.77 8.12
CA VAL A 92 0.38 4.03 8.86
C VAL A 92 1.41 3.99 10.00
N TRP A 93 1.42 2.93 10.80
CA TRP A 93 2.38 2.76 11.88
C TRP A 93 3.84 2.86 11.38
N TYR A 94 4.16 2.18 10.30
CA TYR A 94 5.49 2.25 9.70
C TYR A 94 5.86 3.68 9.27
N PHE A 95 4.97 4.35 8.54
CA PHE A 95 5.23 5.69 8.04
C PHE A 95 5.28 6.75 9.13
N VAL A 96 4.39 6.68 10.12
CA VAL A 96 4.40 7.57 11.28
C VAL A 96 5.69 7.43 12.07
N ASN A 97 6.09 6.21 12.43
CA ASN A 97 7.35 5.99 13.15
C ASN A 97 8.56 6.50 12.38
N ARG A 98 8.58 6.30 11.07
CA ARG A 98 9.65 6.79 10.20
C ARG A 98 9.65 8.32 10.09
N TYR A 99 8.47 8.93 10.04
CA TYR A 99 8.30 10.38 10.04
C TYR A 99 8.77 11.01 11.34
N LEU A 100 8.31 10.50 12.48
CA LEU A 100 8.69 10.98 13.81
C LEU A 100 10.20 10.91 14.03
N LYS A 101 10.85 9.79 13.67
CA LYS A 101 12.32 9.68 13.74
C LYS A 101 13.04 10.75 12.91
N LYS A 102 12.50 11.10 11.73
CA LYS A 102 13.09 12.16 10.89
C LYS A 102 12.88 13.55 11.48
N VAL A 103 11.73 13.83 12.09
CA VAL A 103 11.41 15.12 12.73
C VAL A 103 12.27 15.32 13.98
N ILE A 104 12.41 14.29 14.81
CA ILE A 104 13.25 14.35 16.03
C ILE A 104 14.72 14.63 15.70
N VAL A 105 15.25 14.02 14.64
CA VAL A 105 16.64 14.24 14.19
C VAL A 105 16.83 15.62 13.56
N ARG A 106 15.81 16.15 12.89
CA ARG A 106 15.81 17.50 12.33
C ARG A 106 15.32 18.51 13.36
N LYS A 107 16.21 19.12 14.11
CA LYS A 107 15.93 20.02 15.24
C LYS A 107 14.93 21.17 14.99
N LYS A 108 14.58 21.55 13.73
CA LYS A 108 13.49 22.50 13.39
C LYS A 108 12.92 22.21 11.99
N PRO A 109 11.61 22.07 11.81
CA PRO A 109 10.98 22.03 10.49
C PRO A 109 11.06 23.43 9.84
N THR A 110 11.41 23.47 8.55
CA THR A 110 11.47 24.72 7.77
C THR A 110 10.08 25.13 7.28
N ALA A 111 9.87 26.42 6.97
CA ALA A 111 8.60 26.92 6.37
C ALA A 111 8.18 26.08 5.12
N LYS A 112 9.16 25.70 4.28
CA LYS A 112 8.93 24.79 3.14
C LYS A 112 8.34 23.43 3.56
N HIS A 113 8.71 22.91 4.73
CA HIS A 113 8.17 21.66 5.25
C HIS A 113 6.69 21.81 5.63
N HIS A 114 6.33 22.91 6.27
CA HIS A 114 4.92 23.19 6.64
C HIS A 114 4.05 23.43 5.41
N GLY A 115 4.55 24.14 4.39
CA GLY A 115 3.84 24.37 3.15
C GLY A 115 3.53 23.05 2.40
N LEU A 116 4.52 22.14 2.30
CA LEU A 116 4.30 20.81 1.70
C LEU A 116 3.33 19.96 2.52
N ALA A 117 3.43 19.97 3.84
CA ALA A 117 2.51 19.24 4.72
C ALA A 117 1.07 19.72 4.53
N PHE A 118 0.86 21.04 4.45
CA PHE A 118 -0.43 21.64 4.19
C PHE A 118 -0.97 21.28 2.80
N MET A 119 -0.14 21.35 1.76
CA MET A 119 -0.52 20.94 0.41
C MET A 119 -0.96 19.46 0.36
N PHE A 120 -0.22 18.55 0.98
CA PHE A 120 -0.59 17.14 1.03
C PHE A 120 -1.88 16.92 1.84
N LEU A 121 -2.10 17.70 2.91
CA LEU A 121 -3.34 17.66 3.67
C LEU A 121 -4.54 18.07 2.79
N LEU A 122 -4.41 19.12 1.99
CA LEU A 122 -5.48 19.54 1.06
C LEU A 122 -5.79 18.48 0.02
N ILE A 123 -4.76 17.82 -0.57
CA ILE A 123 -4.95 16.73 -1.52
C ILE A 123 -5.73 15.58 -0.88
N VAL A 124 -5.34 15.17 0.32
CA VAL A 124 -5.99 14.07 1.04
C VAL A 124 -7.41 14.46 1.46
N ALA A 125 -7.62 15.69 1.92
CA ALA A 125 -8.96 16.19 2.28
C ALA A 125 -9.89 16.24 1.06
N SER A 126 -9.40 16.66 -0.10
CA SER A 126 -10.17 16.66 -1.35
C SER A 126 -10.57 15.24 -1.78
N LEU A 127 -9.66 14.28 -1.65
CA LEU A 127 -9.95 12.87 -1.92
C LEU A 127 -11.04 12.35 -0.98
N LEU A 128 -10.90 12.60 0.33
CA LEU A 128 -11.91 12.22 1.32
C LEU A 128 -13.28 12.86 1.03
N ALA A 129 -13.31 14.14 0.67
CA ALA A 129 -14.55 14.82 0.30
C ALA A 129 -15.26 14.12 -0.87
N VAL A 130 -14.51 13.70 -1.92
CA VAL A 130 -15.08 12.91 -3.02
C VAL A 130 -15.61 11.57 -2.54
N VAL A 131 -14.88 10.83 -1.70
CA VAL A 131 -15.33 9.54 -1.19
C VAL A 131 -16.59 9.69 -0.34
N PHE A 132 -16.63 10.66 0.57
CA PHE A 132 -17.78 10.86 1.45
C PHE A 132 -19.02 11.44 0.75
N THR A 133 -18.84 12.16 -0.35
CA THR A 133 -19.97 12.74 -1.12
C THR A 133 -20.48 11.82 -2.24
N LYS A 134 -19.61 10.95 -2.80
CA LYS A 134 -19.95 10.15 -3.98
C LYS A 134 -20.05 8.65 -3.71
N ILE A 135 -19.18 8.10 -2.86
CA ILE A 135 -19.12 6.64 -2.63
C ILE A 135 -19.91 6.24 -1.39
N VAL A 136 -19.64 6.87 -0.25
CA VAL A 136 -20.28 6.50 1.03
C VAL A 136 -21.81 6.53 0.97
N PRO A 137 -22.47 7.53 0.34
CA PRO A 137 -23.93 7.53 0.23
C PRO A 137 -24.49 6.36 -0.58
N CYS A 138 -23.72 5.82 -1.52
CA CYS A 138 -24.12 4.69 -2.37
C CYS A 138 -23.87 3.33 -1.70
N THR A 139 -23.22 3.29 -0.53
CA THR A 139 -22.98 2.03 0.19
C THR A 139 -24.23 1.57 0.96
N PRO A 140 -24.45 0.26 1.10
CA PRO A 140 -25.50 -0.26 1.99
C PRO A 140 -25.36 0.28 3.40
N GLU A 141 -26.49 0.59 4.04
CA GLU A 141 -26.49 1.07 5.44
C GLU A 141 -25.97 0.00 6.41
N GLY A 142 -25.56 0.46 7.58
CA GLY A 142 -25.04 -0.40 8.64
C GLY A 142 -23.52 -0.61 8.55
N ILE A 143 -23.07 -1.83 8.83
CA ILE A 143 -21.66 -2.17 9.02
C ILE A 143 -20.79 -1.89 7.78
N ILE A 144 -21.34 -2.01 6.57
CA ILE A 144 -20.59 -1.76 5.34
C ILE A 144 -20.30 -0.26 5.20
N ARG A 145 -21.30 0.61 5.40
CA ARG A 145 -21.12 2.07 5.32
C ARG A 145 -20.11 2.56 6.36
N ILE A 146 -20.20 2.07 7.59
CA ILE A 146 -19.26 2.39 8.66
C ILE A 146 -17.84 1.89 8.27
N GLY A 147 -17.73 0.66 7.81
CA GLY A 147 -16.48 0.07 7.41
C GLY A 147 -15.80 0.82 6.26
N VAL A 148 -16.53 1.19 5.21
CA VAL A 148 -16.01 1.98 4.09
C VAL A 148 -15.55 3.35 4.56
N SER A 149 -16.29 4.00 5.47
CA SER A 149 -15.91 5.30 6.04
C SER A 149 -14.61 5.23 6.84
N ILE A 150 -14.48 4.23 7.72
CA ILE A 150 -13.24 3.99 8.50
C ILE A 150 -12.08 3.65 7.55
N TYR A 151 -12.32 2.80 6.57
CA TYR A 151 -11.33 2.41 5.57
C TYR A 151 -10.80 3.62 4.78
N ALA A 152 -11.70 4.50 4.33
CA ALA A 152 -11.33 5.74 3.63
C ALA A 152 -10.42 6.65 4.48
N LEU A 153 -10.69 6.77 5.77
CA LEU A 153 -9.84 7.52 6.70
C LEU A 153 -8.45 6.87 6.87
N LEU A 154 -8.41 5.55 7.00
CA LEU A 154 -7.14 4.80 7.18
C LEU A 154 -6.24 4.91 5.94
N ILE A 155 -6.79 4.65 4.74
CA ILE A 155 -6.00 4.72 3.50
C ILE A 155 -5.54 6.15 3.20
N SER A 156 -6.37 7.15 3.50
CA SER A 156 -6.03 8.57 3.35
C SER A 156 -4.92 8.98 4.32
N THR A 157 -4.96 8.50 5.55
CA THR A 157 -3.90 8.71 6.55
C THR A 157 -2.59 8.05 6.09
N MET A 158 -2.66 6.84 5.55
CA MET A 158 -1.51 6.15 4.97
C MET A 158 -0.90 6.96 3.83
N LEU A 159 -1.72 7.46 2.90
CA LEU A 159 -1.28 8.30 1.78
C LEU A 159 -0.56 9.56 2.29
N TYR A 160 -1.17 10.29 3.23
CA TYR A 160 -0.56 11.49 3.80
C TYR A 160 0.84 11.23 4.36
N PHE A 161 0.99 10.22 5.22
CA PHE A 161 2.29 9.91 5.83
C PHE A 161 3.27 9.28 4.84
N ALA A 162 2.82 8.61 3.79
CA ALA A 162 3.69 8.15 2.70
C ALA A 162 4.26 9.33 1.90
N LEU A 163 3.44 10.34 1.57
CA LEU A 163 3.87 11.58 0.91
C LEU A 163 4.89 12.35 1.77
N MET A 164 4.65 12.41 3.08
CA MET A 164 5.58 13.05 4.04
C MET A 164 6.94 12.34 4.14
N GLN A 165 7.09 11.10 3.62
CA GLN A 165 8.39 10.43 3.56
C GLN A 165 9.37 11.10 2.59
N ARG A 166 8.93 11.97 1.67
CA ARG A 166 9.75 12.60 0.62
C ARG A 166 10.54 11.55 -0.18
N SER A 167 9.88 10.48 -0.55
CA SER A 167 10.41 9.41 -1.36
C SER A 167 9.44 9.15 -2.50
N SER A 168 9.88 9.37 -3.73
CA SER A 168 9.03 9.16 -4.93
C SER A 168 8.43 7.76 -4.99
N LEU A 169 9.20 6.73 -4.61
CA LEU A 169 8.71 5.36 -4.62
C LEU A 169 7.61 5.12 -3.57
N PHE A 170 7.71 5.71 -2.37
CA PHE A 170 6.62 5.65 -1.40
C PHE A 170 5.41 6.45 -1.85
N ALA A 171 5.63 7.64 -2.42
CA ALA A 171 4.54 8.49 -2.91
C ALA A 171 3.78 7.81 -4.06
N ILE A 172 4.48 7.37 -5.10
CA ILE A 172 3.88 6.68 -6.25
C ILE A 172 3.20 5.39 -5.78
N GLY A 173 3.87 4.59 -4.94
CA GLY A 173 3.30 3.34 -4.41
C GLY A 173 2.00 3.57 -3.64
N ALA A 174 1.95 4.57 -2.76
CA ALA A 174 0.75 4.91 -2.01
C ALA A 174 -0.36 5.48 -2.90
N VAL A 175 -0.03 6.35 -3.86
CA VAL A 175 -1.01 6.90 -4.82
C VAL A 175 -1.61 5.78 -5.68
N MET A 176 -0.80 4.85 -6.20
CA MET A 176 -1.29 3.71 -6.98
C MET A 176 -2.22 2.82 -6.16
N PHE A 177 -1.88 2.57 -4.88
CA PHE A 177 -2.72 1.80 -4.00
C PHE A 177 -4.08 2.49 -3.76
N VAL A 178 -4.06 3.78 -3.37
CA VAL A 178 -5.29 4.57 -3.15
C VAL A 178 -6.14 4.63 -4.41
N PHE A 179 -5.52 4.81 -5.58
CA PHE A 179 -6.23 4.81 -6.86
C PHE A 179 -6.93 3.47 -7.13
N SER A 180 -6.24 2.36 -6.91
CA SER A 180 -6.82 1.02 -7.03
C SER A 180 -8.07 0.86 -6.16
N ASP A 181 -7.97 1.25 -4.89
CA ASP A 181 -9.08 1.09 -3.94
C ASP A 181 -10.24 2.04 -4.22
N PHE A 182 -9.93 3.24 -4.72
CA PHE A 182 -10.95 4.18 -5.20
C PHE A 182 -11.76 3.55 -6.37
N ILE A 183 -11.08 2.99 -7.36
CA ILE A 183 -11.72 2.29 -8.49
C ILE A 183 -12.52 1.07 -8.01
N LEU A 184 -11.98 0.30 -7.07
CA LEU A 184 -12.66 -0.85 -6.48
C LEU A 184 -13.98 -0.43 -5.80
N ALA A 185 -13.93 0.60 -4.97
CA ALA A 185 -15.10 1.11 -4.26
C ALA A 185 -16.13 1.73 -5.21
N TRP A 186 -15.68 2.49 -6.20
CA TRP A 186 -16.55 3.06 -7.22
C TRP A 186 -17.27 1.96 -8.03
N ASN A 187 -16.51 1.01 -8.56
CA ASN A 187 -17.04 -0.12 -9.33
C ASN A 187 -18.03 -0.99 -8.53
N LYS A 188 -17.85 -1.04 -7.21
CA LYS A 188 -18.70 -1.87 -6.35
C LYS A 188 -19.98 -1.17 -5.90
N PHE A 189 -19.91 0.15 -5.63
CA PHE A 189 -21.00 0.86 -4.95
C PHE A 189 -21.67 1.97 -5.78
N VAL A 190 -20.98 2.51 -6.78
CA VAL A 190 -21.51 3.64 -7.59
C VAL A 190 -21.95 3.12 -8.94
N ASP A 191 -21.01 2.85 -9.84
CA ASP A 191 -21.28 2.36 -11.20
C ASP A 191 -20.24 1.34 -11.64
N PRO A 192 -20.63 0.28 -12.37
CA PRO A 192 -19.71 -0.68 -12.95
C PRO A 192 -18.75 -0.02 -13.95
N ILE A 193 -17.46 -0.29 -13.81
CA ILE A 193 -16.40 0.25 -14.66
C ILE A 193 -15.94 -0.83 -15.65
N GLN A 194 -15.90 -0.45 -16.94
CA GLN A 194 -15.34 -1.33 -17.97
C GLN A 194 -13.86 -1.59 -17.69
N TYR A 195 -13.42 -2.84 -17.85
CA TYR A 195 -12.04 -3.29 -17.53
C TYR A 195 -11.63 -3.05 -16.07
N SER A 196 -12.59 -2.97 -15.12
CA SER A 196 -12.33 -2.74 -13.69
C SER A 196 -11.25 -3.66 -13.12
N ARG A 197 -11.21 -4.94 -13.53
CA ARG A 197 -10.17 -5.88 -13.10
C ARG A 197 -8.75 -5.37 -13.39
N LEU A 198 -8.50 -4.82 -14.57
CA LEU A 198 -7.19 -4.29 -14.95
C LEU A 198 -6.90 -2.96 -14.21
N LEU A 199 -7.90 -2.07 -14.18
CA LEU A 199 -7.79 -0.75 -13.54
C LEU A 199 -7.60 -0.83 -12.02
N ILE A 200 -8.03 -1.92 -11.38
CA ILE A 200 -7.81 -2.20 -9.96
C ILE A 200 -6.46 -2.90 -9.77
N MET A 201 -6.24 -4.02 -10.46
CA MET A 201 -5.14 -4.92 -10.09
C MET A 201 -3.76 -4.44 -10.57
N ILE A 202 -3.66 -3.71 -11.70
CA ILE A 202 -2.38 -3.15 -12.14
C ILE A 202 -1.86 -2.09 -11.15
N PRO A 203 -2.64 -1.05 -10.78
CA PRO A 203 -2.20 -0.09 -9.78
C PRO A 203 -1.99 -0.73 -8.40
N TYR A 204 -2.83 -1.68 -8.00
CA TYR A 204 -2.68 -2.41 -6.75
C TYR A 204 -1.32 -3.10 -6.63
N TYR A 205 -1.00 -3.98 -7.57
CA TYR A 205 0.28 -4.70 -7.55
C TYR A 205 1.47 -3.75 -7.72
N THR A 206 1.36 -2.72 -8.56
CA THR A 206 2.39 -1.69 -8.69
C THR A 206 2.61 -0.95 -7.38
N GLY A 207 1.54 -0.55 -6.72
CA GLY A 207 1.58 0.12 -5.43
C GLY A 207 2.25 -0.74 -4.36
N GLN A 208 1.78 -1.96 -4.19
CA GLN A 208 2.32 -2.93 -3.23
C GLN A 208 3.80 -3.25 -3.52
N PHE A 209 4.17 -3.45 -4.78
CA PHE A 209 5.55 -3.68 -5.18
C PHE A 209 6.49 -2.53 -4.79
N LEU A 210 6.09 -1.29 -5.10
CA LEU A 210 6.89 -0.11 -4.78
C LEU A 210 7.03 0.11 -3.28
N LEU A 211 5.95 -0.09 -2.50
CA LEU A 211 5.97 0.00 -1.05
C LEU A 211 6.88 -1.08 -0.45
N PHE A 212 6.76 -2.33 -0.90
CA PHE A 212 7.59 -3.45 -0.49
C PHE A 212 9.06 -3.20 -0.77
N MET A 213 9.42 -2.98 -2.05
CA MET A 213 10.81 -2.81 -2.47
C MET A 213 11.48 -1.59 -1.82
N ARG A 214 10.73 -0.48 -1.63
CA ARG A 214 11.29 0.71 -0.97
C ARG A 214 11.48 0.52 0.54
N SER A 215 10.78 -0.42 1.14
CA SER A 215 10.89 -0.75 2.57
C SER A 215 12.05 -1.69 2.88
N THR A 216 12.64 -2.33 1.87
CA THR A 216 13.84 -3.15 2.03
C THR A 216 15.03 -2.26 2.41
N PRO A 217 15.97 -2.72 3.26
CA PRO A 217 17.14 -1.94 3.66
C PRO A 217 18.18 -1.81 2.56
N TYR A 218 17.92 -2.31 1.36
CA TYR A 218 18.83 -2.26 0.23
C TYR A 218 19.23 -0.82 -0.12
N LYS A 219 20.51 -0.50 0.06
CA LYS A 219 21.10 0.77 -0.35
C LYS A 219 21.37 0.74 -1.85
N VAL A 220 20.51 1.37 -2.64
CA VAL A 220 20.81 1.68 -4.04
C VAL A 220 22.07 2.57 -4.06
N LYS A 221 23.06 2.22 -4.90
CA LYS A 221 24.28 3.03 -5.08
C LYS A 221 23.95 4.52 -5.29
N PRO A 222 24.77 5.46 -4.79
CA PRO A 222 24.49 6.91 -4.82
C PRO A 222 24.16 7.49 -6.21
N GLY A 223 24.61 6.87 -7.30
CA GLY A 223 24.36 7.31 -8.68
C GLY A 223 22.91 7.18 -9.19
N LEU A 224 22.07 6.41 -8.50
CA LEU A 224 20.63 6.27 -8.82
C LEU A 224 19.73 6.95 -7.77
N ARG A 225 20.26 7.91 -7.01
CA ARG A 225 19.44 8.78 -6.16
C ARG A 225 18.69 9.78 -7.06
N GLY A 226 17.81 9.26 -7.89
CA GLY A 226 16.88 10.04 -8.67
C GLY A 226 15.97 10.83 -7.73
N PHE A 227 15.95 12.15 -7.96
CA PHE A 227 14.97 13.10 -7.50
C PHE A 227 14.71 13.13 -5.97
N ARG A 228 15.49 13.93 -5.27
CA ARG A 228 15.07 14.56 -4.02
C ARG A 228 14.25 15.80 -4.40
N PHE A 229 12.94 15.73 -4.21
CA PHE A 229 12.11 16.92 -4.11
C PHE A 229 12.32 17.62 -2.78
#